data_91b07c478c2d8c43d961498a1a4a0e10
#
_entry.id   91b07c478c2d8c43d961498a1a4a0e10
#
_cell.length_a   1.000
_cell.length_b   1.000
_cell.length_c   1.000
_cell.angle_alpha   90.00
_cell.angle_beta   90.00
_cell.angle_gamma   90.00
#
_symmetry.space_group_name_H-M   'P 1'
#
loop_
_entity.id
_entity.type
_entity.pdbx_description
1 polymer ?
#
loop_
_entity_poly.entity_id
_entity_poly.type
_entity_poly.pdbx_seq_one_letter_code
_entity_poly.pdbx_strand_id
1 'polypeptide(L)'
;YSPDVAVTLNYEHTFNLGAYGQLVPSVKVHWQSEDYLSIWNADKHVNDAGGYGTGFSGNGDYIDLPGYFADPVDQFGDNRDSWHMIDFVLTYRPAGNASWYAQAFVYNLEDEEIAWFRAVEAGQPRGSYSAPRQYGIRVGYYW
;
A
#
# COMPACT_ATOMS: atom_id res chain seq x y z
N TYR A 1 -3.71 15.30 -2.86
CA TYR A 1 -4.51 14.22 -3.44
C TYR A 1 -3.68 13.32 -4.37
N SER A 2 -2.52 13.77 -4.72
CA SER A 2 -1.57 13.03 -5.55
C SER A 2 -0.20 13.13 -4.89
N PRO A 3 0.57 12.06 -4.81
CA PRO A 3 1.91 12.14 -4.25
C PRO A 3 2.77 13.06 -5.12
N ASP A 4 3.70 13.75 -4.51
CA ASP A 4 4.67 14.58 -5.22
C ASP A 4 5.68 13.71 -5.97
N VAL A 5 6.05 12.59 -5.37
CA VAL A 5 7.03 11.65 -5.92
C VAL A 5 6.56 10.22 -5.71
N ALA A 6 6.62 9.41 -6.77
CA ALA A 6 6.48 7.97 -6.72
C ALA A 6 7.60 7.32 -7.52
N VAL A 7 8.25 6.32 -6.94
CA VAL A 7 9.37 5.61 -7.56
C VAL A 7 9.09 4.12 -7.53
N THR A 8 9.29 3.47 -8.68
CA THR A 8 9.27 2.00 -8.75
C THR A 8 10.59 1.51 -9.31
N LEU A 9 11.27 0.68 -8.56
CA LEU A 9 12.49 0.01 -8.96
C LEU A 9 12.20 -1.48 -9.15
N ASN A 10 12.60 -2.01 -10.32
CA ASN A 10 12.56 -3.44 -10.58
C ASN A 10 13.98 -3.90 -10.90
N TYR A 11 14.42 -4.96 -10.25
CA TYR A 11 15.69 -5.61 -10.51
C TYR A 11 15.49 -7.10 -10.70
N GLU A 12 16.06 -7.63 -11.76
CA GLU A 12 16.07 -9.06 -12.07
C GLU A 12 17.49 -9.48 -12.48
N HIS A 13 17.92 -10.64 -12.02
CA HIS A 13 19.19 -11.21 -12.41
C HIS A 13 19.06 -12.69 -12.73
N THR A 14 19.68 -13.13 -13.82
CA THR A 14 19.67 -14.54 -14.22
C THR A 14 21.00 -15.20 -13.86
N PHE A 15 20.98 -16.13 -12.94
CA PHE A 15 22.08 -17.01 -12.62
C PHE A 15 21.99 -18.28 -13.48
N ASN A 16 22.98 -18.52 -14.33
CA ASN A 16 23.10 -19.75 -15.11
C ASN A 16 23.76 -20.84 -14.27
N LEU A 17 23.04 -21.90 -13.97
CA LEU A 17 23.50 -23.04 -13.18
C LEU A 17 24.00 -24.20 -14.05
N GLY A 18 24.34 -23.93 -15.29
CA GLY A 18 24.82 -24.91 -16.26
C GLY A 18 23.79 -26.01 -16.53
N ALA A 19 24.14 -27.26 -16.27
CA ALA A 19 23.28 -28.41 -16.51
C ALA A 19 22.01 -28.42 -15.63
N TYR A 20 21.95 -27.62 -14.57
CA TYR A 20 20.81 -27.54 -13.68
C TYR A 20 19.76 -26.49 -14.09
N GLY A 21 20.08 -25.62 -15.07
CA GLY A 21 19.14 -24.63 -15.56
C GLY A 21 19.46 -23.20 -15.09
N GLN A 22 18.44 -22.43 -14.79
CA GLN A 22 18.58 -21.02 -14.44
C GLN A 22 17.79 -20.71 -13.16
N LEU A 23 18.37 -19.85 -12.35
CA LEU A 23 17.71 -19.26 -11.17
C LEU A 23 17.62 -17.74 -11.39
N VAL A 24 16.41 -17.22 -11.28
CA VAL A 24 16.12 -15.80 -11.60
C VAL A 24 15.43 -15.15 -10.40
N PRO A 25 16.17 -14.54 -9.47
CA PRO A 25 15.61 -13.66 -8.47
C PRO A 25 15.15 -12.34 -9.11
N SER A 26 14.04 -11.85 -8.66
CA SER A 26 13.44 -10.57 -9.04
C SER A 26 12.95 -9.85 -7.77
N VAL A 27 13.29 -8.58 -7.65
CA VAL A 27 12.86 -7.70 -6.58
C VAL A 27 12.17 -6.50 -7.20
N LYS A 28 10.99 -6.16 -6.67
CA LYS A 28 10.30 -4.93 -6.97
C LYS A 28 10.16 -4.11 -5.69
N VAL A 29 10.59 -2.87 -5.76
CA VAL A 29 10.41 -1.89 -4.68
C VAL A 29 9.57 -0.75 -5.22
N HIS A 30 8.50 -0.44 -4.56
CA HIS A 30 7.71 0.76 -4.79
C HIS A 30 7.80 1.66 -3.57
N TRP A 31 8.09 2.93 -3.78
CA TRP A 31 8.08 3.97 -2.76
C TRP A 31 7.25 5.15 -3.25
N GLN A 32 6.52 5.76 -2.33
CA GLN A 32 5.69 6.93 -2.61
C GLN A 32 5.80 7.92 -1.46
N SER A 33 5.88 9.22 -1.79
CA SER A 33 5.80 10.29 -0.80
C SER A 33 4.41 10.34 -0.16
N GLU A 34 4.29 11.09 0.92
CA GLU A 34 3.00 11.40 1.54
C GLU A 34 2.00 11.95 0.53
N ASP A 35 0.74 11.65 0.74
CA ASP A 35 -0.35 12.17 -0.08
C ASP A 35 -1.67 12.18 0.70
N TYR A 36 -2.70 12.76 0.10
CA TYR A 36 -4.04 12.80 0.66
C TYR A 36 -4.95 11.78 0.00
N LEU A 37 -5.73 11.07 0.80
CA LEU A 37 -6.69 10.06 0.34
C LEU A 37 -8.02 10.66 -0.12
N SER A 38 -8.26 11.94 0.16
CA SER A 38 -9.47 12.66 -0.25
C SER A 38 -9.13 13.97 -0.98
N ILE A 39 -10.11 14.48 -1.72
CA ILE A 39 -10.01 15.79 -2.40
C ILE A 39 -10.02 16.97 -1.43
N TRP A 40 -10.37 16.73 -0.19
CA TRP A 40 -10.52 17.78 0.81
C TRP A 40 -9.22 18.19 1.46
N ASN A 41 -8.17 17.39 1.30
CA ASN A 41 -6.84 17.60 1.91
C ASN A 41 -6.99 17.99 3.38
N ALA A 42 -7.85 17.28 4.10
CA ALA A 42 -8.14 17.60 5.49
C ALA A 42 -6.97 17.12 6.34
N ASP A 43 -5.99 17.98 6.53
CA ASP A 43 -5.08 17.83 7.64
C ASP A 43 -5.89 17.78 8.94
N LYS A 44 -5.35 17.10 9.94
CA LYS A 44 -5.93 17.03 11.28
C LYS A 44 -6.23 18.43 11.79
N HIS A 45 -7.42 18.92 11.56
CA HIS A 45 -7.89 20.15 12.20
C HIS A 45 -8.28 19.82 13.62
N VAL A 46 -7.30 19.91 14.52
CA VAL A 46 -7.57 19.97 15.95
C VAL A 46 -7.97 21.44 16.23
N ASN A 47 -9.19 21.65 16.62
CA ASN A 47 -9.56 22.98 17.14
C ASN A 47 -8.82 23.27 18.45
N ASP A 48 -8.73 24.54 18.84
CA ASP A 48 -8.07 25.00 20.07
C ASP A 48 -8.62 24.35 21.38
N ALA A 49 -9.74 23.65 21.29
CA ALA A 49 -10.35 22.90 22.39
C ALA A 49 -10.02 21.39 22.35
N GLY A 50 -9.18 20.92 21.41
CA GLY A 50 -8.78 19.52 21.28
C GLY A 50 -9.87 18.60 20.66
N GLY A 51 -10.91 19.18 20.07
CA GLY A 51 -11.95 18.44 19.36
C GLY A 51 -11.75 18.50 17.84
N TYR A 52 -12.30 17.55 17.12
CA TYR A 52 -12.31 17.53 15.66
C TYR A 52 -13.68 18.02 15.16
N GLY A 53 -13.66 19.11 14.37
CA GLY A 53 -14.87 19.58 13.71
C GLY A 53 -15.06 18.87 12.37
N THR A 54 -16.21 18.33 12.10
CA THR A 54 -16.60 17.72 10.83
C THR A 54 -17.93 18.27 10.32
N GLY A 55 -18.05 19.58 10.26
CA GLY A 55 -19.22 20.22 9.67
C GLY A 55 -18.82 21.45 8.89
N PHE A 56 -19.51 21.75 7.80
CA PHE A 56 -19.41 23.03 7.12
C PHE A 56 -20.54 23.95 7.61
N SER A 57 -20.20 25.17 8.02
CA SER A 57 -21.18 26.22 8.15
C SER A 57 -21.67 26.65 6.75
N GLY A 58 -22.84 27.25 6.67
CA GLY A 58 -23.38 27.76 5.42
C GLY A 58 -22.49 28.80 4.71
N ASN A 59 -21.48 29.33 5.39
CA ASN A 59 -20.45 30.24 4.86
C ASN A 59 -19.10 29.55 4.57
N GLY A 60 -19.00 28.24 4.72
CA GLY A 60 -17.80 27.48 4.39
C GLY A 60 -16.82 27.25 5.52
N ASP A 61 -17.14 27.74 6.74
CA ASP A 61 -16.32 27.50 7.92
C ASP A 61 -16.60 26.12 8.53
N TYR A 62 -15.58 25.50 9.12
CA TYR A 62 -15.79 24.28 9.90
C TYR A 62 -16.59 24.58 11.15
N ILE A 63 -17.64 23.79 11.40
CA ILE A 63 -18.43 23.87 12.62
C ILE A 63 -17.93 22.83 13.61
N ASP A 64 -17.55 23.28 14.79
CA ASP A 64 -17.39 22.41 15.93
C ASP A 64 -18.74 21.81 16.33
N LEU A 65 -18.87 20.51 16.25
CA LEU A 65 -20.00 19.77 16.80
C LEU A 65 -19.59 19.17 18.15
N PRO A 66 -19.86 19.83 19.27
CA PRO A 66 -19.46 19.33 20.58
C PRO A 66 -20.06 17.96 20.85
N GLY A 67 -19.25 16.98 21.15
CA GLY A 67 -19.68 15.67 21.62
C GLY A 67 -20.01 14.63 20.54
N TYR A 68 -19.87 14.94 19.25
CA TYR A 68 -20.13 13.96 18.18
C TYR A 68 -18.95 13.03 17.92
N PHE A 69 -17.75 13.44 18.29
CA PHE A 69 -16.54 12.64 18.20
C PHE A 69 -15.72 12.81 19.49
N ALA A 70 -16.09 12.04 20.50
CA ALA A 70 -15.42 12.08 21.80
C ALA A 70 -14.09 11.30 21.82
N ASP A 71 -13.68 10.71 20.71
CA ASP A 71 -12.45 9.92 20.62
C ASP A 71 -11.56 10.40 19.49
N PRO A 72 -10.22 10.31 19.65
CA PRO A 72 -9.26 10.89 18.73
C PRO A 72 -9.47 10.36 17.33
N VAL A 73 -9.98 11.22 16.47
CA VAL A 73 -10.06 10.99 15.02
C VAL A 73 -8.65 11.02 14.38
N ASP A 74 -7.61 10.86 15.16
CA ASP A 74 -6.23 10.65 14.67
C ASP A 74 -6.13 9.50 13.68
N GLN A 75 -7.09 8.58 13.72
CA GLN A 75 -7.18 7.45 12.82
C GLN A 75 -7.85 7.77 11.48
N PHE A 76 -8.45 8.95 11.32
CA PHE A 76 -9.28 9.30 10.16
C PHE A 76 -8.83 10.55 9.41
N GLY A 77 -7.61 11.04 9.70
CA GLY A 77 -6.96 11.97 8.80
C GLY A 77 -6.93 11.37 7.39
N ASP A 78 -7.21 12.16 6.38
CA ASP A 78 -7.07 11.74 4.99
C ASP A 78 -5.63 11.87 4.48
N ASN A 79 -4.72 12.32 5.32
CA ASN A 79 -3.28 12.28 5.07
C ASN A 79 -2.77 10.83 5.21
N ARG A 80 -2.00 10.40 4.24
CA ARG A 80 -1.27 9.14 4.24
C ARG A 80 0.22 9.45 4.21
N ASP A 81 0.94 8.99 5.23
CA ASP A 81 2.39 9.09 5.30
C ASP A 81 3.06 8.43 4.09
N SER A 82 4.31 8.79 3.82
CA SER A 82 5.12 8.11 2.82
C SER A 82 5.22 6.62 3.14
N TRP A 83 5.14 5.78 2.14
CA TRP A 83 5.14 4.34 2.29
C TRP A 83 5.98 3.65 1.22
N HIS A 84 6.31 2.41 1.47
CA HIS A 84 6.97 1.56 0.49
C HIS A 84 6.43 0.13 0.53
N MET A 85 6.65 -0.61 -0.53
CA MET A 85 6.27 -2.01 -0.64
C MET A 85 7.35 -2.76 -1.39
N ILE A 86 7.74 -3.91 -0.86
CA ILE A 86 8.76 -4.77 -1.44
C ILE A 86 8.15 -6.12 -1.79
N ASP A 87 8.31 -6.51 -3.04
CA ASP A 87 7.95 -7.82 -3.55
C ASP A 87 9.20 -8.58 -3.97
N PHE A 88 9.25 -9.88 -3.69
CA PHE A 88 10.32 -10.76 -4.11
C PHE A 88 9.79 -11.99 -4.81
N VAL A 89 10.39 -12.34 -5.94
CA VAL A 89 10.06 -13.56 -6.68
C VAL A 89 11.36 -14.28 -7.05
N LEU A 90 11.41 -15.58 -6.82
CA LEU A 90 12.50 -16.44 -7.23
C LEU A 90 11.98 -17.46 -8.24
N THR A 91 12.42 -17.38 -9.48
CA THR A 91 12.04 -18.30 -10.56
C THR A 91 13.15 -19.28 -10.84
N TYR A 92 12.81 -20.55 -10.86
CA TYR A 92 13.68 -21.62 -11.34
C TYR A 92 13.17 -22.13 -12.69
N ARG A 93 14.08 -22.21 -13.67
CA ARG A 93 13.83 -22.80 -15.00
C ARG A 93 14.84 -23.91 -15.22
N PRO A 94 14.41 -25.18 -15.34
CA PRO A 94 15.33 -26.29 -15.59
C PRO A 94 16.06 -26.16 -16.93
N ALA A 95 17.20 -26.80 -17.03
CA ALA A 95 17.96 -26.85 -18.29
C ALA A 95 17.30 -27.79 -19.32
N GLY A 96 17.72 -27.66 -20.57
CA GLY A 96 17.25 -28.53 -21.68
C GLY A 96 15.86 -28.13 -22.18
N ASN A 97 15.12 -29.11 -22.68
CA ASN A 97 13.77 -28.92 -23.25
C ASN A 97 12.67 -29.05 -22.18
N ALA A 98 12.96 -28.72 -20.94
CA ALA A 98 11.95 -28.75 -19.90
C ALA A 98 10.88 -27.69 -20.16
N SER A 99 9.63 -28.12 -20.22
CA SER A 99 8.47 -27.26 -20.49
C SER A 99 7.83 -26.74 -19.20
N TRP A 100 8.57 -26.65 -18.10
CA TRP A 100 8.02 -26.17 -16.82
C TRP A 100 8.97 -25.21 -16.12
N TYR A 101 8.41 -24.45 -15.19
CA TYR A 101 9.14 -23.61 -14.26
C TYR A 101 8.50 -23.66 -12.86
N ALA A 102 9.27 -23.31 -11.86
CA ALA A 102 8.78 -23.12 -10.49
C ALA A 102 9.13 -21.73 -10.01
N GLN A 103 8.22 -21.14 -9.23
CA GLN A 103 8.43 -19.83 -8.60
C GLN A 103 8.09 -19.91 -7.11
N ALA A 104 8.96 -19.37 -6.29
CA ALA A 104 8.61 -18.98 -4.92
C ALA A 104 8.43 -17.46 -4.90
N PHE A 105 7.44 -16.96 -4.18
CA PHE A 105 7.17 -15.53 -4.12
C PHE A 105 6.80 -15.07 -2.71
N VAL A 106 7.13 -13.83 -2.41
CA VAL A 106 6.65 -13.08 -1.27
C VAL A 106 6.25 -11.71 -1.78
N TYR A 107 4.97 -11.35 -1.62
CA TYR A 107 4.45 -10.02 -1.87
C TYR A 107 4.24 -9.30 -0.55
N ASN A 108 4.49 -8.00 -0.52
CA ASN A 108 4.47 -7.20 0.69
C ASN A 108 5.38 -7.81 1.77
N LEU A 109 6.69 -7.88 1.49
CA LEU A 109 7.69 -8.58 2.31
C LEU A 109 7.72 -8.11 3.77
N GLU A 110 7.48 -6.83 4.01
CA GLU A 110 7.54 -6.20 5.33
C GLU A 110 6.19 -6.19 6.05
N ASP A 111 5.12 -6.67 5.39
CA ASP A 111 3.75 -6.69 5.92
C ASP A 111 3.21 -5.28 6.19
N GLU A 112 3.55 -4.34 5.31
CA GLU A 112 3.09 -2.96 5.42
C GLU A 112 1.57 -2.85 5.24
N GLU A 113 0.94 -2.13 6.15
CA GLU A 113 -0.49 -1.83 6.11
C GLU A 113 -0.71 -0.44 5.52
N ILE A 114 -1.01 -0.38 4.24
CA ILE A 114 -1.17 0.87 3.49
C ILE A 114 -2.66 1.14 3.29
N ALA A 115 -3.12 2.29 3.75
CA ALA A 115 -4.50 2.70 3.50
C ALA A 115 -4.66 3.14 2.03
N TRP A 116 -5.56 2.49 1.31
CA TRP A 116 -5.93 2.87 -0.06
C TRP A 116 -7.08 3.88 -0.09
N PHE A 117 -7.93 3.80 0.90
CA PHE A 117 -9.11 4.63 1.01
C PHE A 117 -9.47 4.81 2.49
N ARG A 118 -9.84 6.02 2.85
CA ARG A 118 -10.44 6.35 4.15
C ARG A 118 -11.59 7.29 3.92
N ALA A 119 -12.71 7.07 4.60
CA ALA A 119 -13.86 7.96 4.61
C ALA A 119 -14.65 7.81 5.90
N VAL A 120 -15.41 8.83 6.23
CA VAL A 120 -16.44 8.76 7.28
C VAL A 120 -17.80 8.81 6.58
N GLU A 121 -18.58 7.76 6.72
CA GLU A 121 -19.91 7.67 6.13
C GLU A 121 -20.95 7.44 7.22
N ALA A 122 -21.92 8.35 7.31
CA ALA A 122 -22.94 8.35 8.35
C ALA A 122 -22.36 8.24 9.78
N GLY A 123 -21.25 8.91 10.05
CA GLY A 123 -20.59 8.86 11.36
C GLY A 123 -19.80 7.58 11.64
N GLN A 124 -19.67 6.69 10.65
CA GLN A 124 -18.91 5.46 10.77
C GLN A 124 -17.63 5.57 9.93
N PRO A 125 -16.45 5.32 10.54
CA PRO A 125 -15.21 5.26 9.80
C PRO A 125 -15.17 4.02 8.89
N ARG A 126 -14.73 4.22 7.65
CA ARG A 126 -14.52 3.17 6.69
C ARG A 126 -13.15 3.34 6.04
N GLY A 127 -12.48 2.23 5.79
CA GLY A 127 -11.21 2.22 5.10
C GLY A 127 -11.00 0.92 4.33
N SER A 128 -10.16 0.97 3.32
CA SER A 128 -9.60 -0.19 2.67
C SER A 128 -8.07 -0.11 2.75
N TYR A 129 -7.45 -1.26 2.92
CA TYR A 129 -6.01 -1.37 3.13
C TYR A 129 -5.39 -2.28 2.07
N SER A 130 -4.07 -2.21 1.96
CA SER A 130 -3.28 -3.13 1.16
C SER A 130 -3.53 -4.59 1.59
N ALA A 131 -3.30 -5.51 0.65
CA ALA A 131 -3.24 -6.91 1.02
C ALA A 131 -2.07 -7.15 2.01
N PRO A 132 -2.28 -7.98 3.04
CA PRO A 132 -1.20 -8.38 3.94
C PRO A 132 -0.13 -9.15 3.18
N ARG A 133 0.99 -9.43 3.82
CA ARG A 133 2.06 -10.24 3.25
C ARG A 133 1.51 -11.58 2.74
N GLN A 134 1.82 -11.88 1.49
CA GLN A 134 1.44 -13.12 0.83
C GLN A 134 2.69 -13.85 0.38
N TYR A 135 2.75 -15.15 0.58
CA TYR A 135 3.83 -15.98 0.08
C TYR A 135 3.30 -17.32 -0.45
N GLY A 136 4.04 -17.89 -1.36
CA GLY A 136 3.62 -19.14 -1.95
C GLY A 136 4.59 -19.69 -2.98
N ILE A 137 4.18 -20.82 -3.54
CA ILE A 137 4.88 -21.49 -4.64
C ILE A 137 3.92 -21.62 -5.80
N ARG A 138 4.42 -21.37 -7.00
CA ARG A 138 3.70 -21.54 -8.27
C ARG A 138 4.52 -22.42 -9.18
N VAL A 139 3.87 -23.35 -9.85
CA VAL A 139 4.47 -24.17 -10.91
C VAL A 139 3.69 -23.91 -12.20
N GLY A 140 4.40 -23.63 -13.27
CA GLY A 140 3.82 -23.45 -14.60
C GLY A 140 4.39 -24.44 -15.61
N TYR A 141 3.61 -24.75 -16.62
CA TYR A 141 3.99 -25.63 -17.72
C TYR A 141 3.69 -24.96 -19.06
N TYR A 142 4.64 -25.10 -20.00
CA TYR A 142 4.48 -24.64 -21.39
C TYR A 142 4.26 -25.87 -22.29
N TRP A 143 3.25 -25.85 -23.14
CA TRP A 143 2.98 -26.87 -24.17
C TRP A 143 3.21 -26.31 -25.57
#